data_c76f8e323ad66bdbc624beea03725ee1
#
_entry.id   c76f8e323ad66bdbc624beea03725ee1
#
_cell.length_a   1.000
_cell.length_b   1.000
_cell.length_c   1.000
_cell.angle_alpha   90.00
_cell.angle_beta   90.00
_cell.angle_gamma   90.00
#
_symmetry.space_group_name_H-M   'P 1'
#
loop_
_entity.id
_entity.type
_entity.pdbx_description
1 polymer ?
#
loop_
_entity_poly.entity_id
_entity_poly.type
_entity_poly.pdbx_seq_one_letter_code
_entity_poly.pdbx_strand_id
1 'polypeptide(L)'
;MSTIIDIHAREILDSRGNPTVEVDVILEDGTLGRAAVPSGASTGAYEAVELRDGDKSRYMGKGVLTAIENVNAEIADALIGFEADEQVAIDQAMIEMDGTPNKSRLGANAILGVSLAVAKAAADYCGQPLYRYIGGTSARVLPVPMMNILNGGEHADNPIDIQEFMIMPVAAENIRDAVRMGAEVFHTLKGDLIAAGLSTGIGDEGGFAPNISSSRAALDFIMQAIEKAGYKPGEDIYLALDCAASEYCKNGTYEMKGEGKSLSSAQNVAYLAALVDDYPIVSIEDGCDEDDWDGWKLLTETLGDRCQLVGDDLFVTNPERLAMGIERGSANSMLVKVNQIGSLTETMRAVEMAHRAGFTNVMSHRSGETEDATIADLAVATNCGQIKTGSLARSDRLAKYNQLIRIEEELGDIAIYAGRSILKS
;
A
#
# COMPACT_ATOMS: atom_id res chain seq x y z
N MET A 1 9.57 16.08 -29.27
CA MET A 1 10.36 16.20 -28.04
C MET A 1 9.42 15.98 -26.88
N SER A 2 9.85 15.28 -25.84
CA SER A 2 9.04 15.02 -24.65
C SER A 2 8.97 16.25 -23.71
N THR A 3 9.15 17.43 -24.27
CA THR A 3 9.28 18.70 -23.53
C THR A 3 7.97 19.04 -22.80
N ILE A 4 8.05 19.29 -21.51
CA ILE A 4 6.93 19.74 -20.67
C ILE A 4 6.60 21.19 -21.02
N ILE A 5 5.34 21.45 -21.40
CA ILE A 5 4.87 22.81 -21.75
C ILE A 5 3.85 23.35 -20.75
N ASP A 6 3.19 22.49 -19.97
CA ASP A 6 2.24 22.92 -18.95
C ASP A 6 2.15 21.89 -17.82
N ILE A 7 1.99 22.38 -16.59
CA ILE A 7 1.72 21.59 -15.39
C ILE A 7 0.58 22.25 -14.63
N HIS A 8 -0.50 21.53 -14.39
CA HIS A 8 -1.68 22.05 -13.71
C HIS A 8 -2.20 21.10 -12.62
N ALA A 9 -2.29 21.60 -11.40
CA ALA A 9 -2.87 20.88 -10.28
C ALA A 9 -4.28 21.39 -9.95
N ARG A 10 -5.09 20.48 -9.44
CA ARG A 10 -6.43 20.76 -8.90
C ARG A 10 -6.72 19.95 -7.65
N GLU A 11 -7.70 20.44 -6.87
CA GLU A 11 -8.25 19.69 -5.75
C GLU A 11 -9.35 18.75 -6.25
N ILE A 12 -9.25 17.47 -5.89
CA ILE A 12 -10.29 16.47 -6.05
C ILE A 12 -10.62 15.83 -4.70
N LEU A 13 -11.61 14.95 -4.64
CA LEU A 13 -11.95 14.21 -3.42
C LEU A 13 -11.39 12.79 -3.46
N ASP A 14 -10.86 12.35 -2.33
CA ASP A 14 -10.49 10.96 -2.10
C ASP A 14 -11.70 10.09 -1.75
N SER A 15 -11.51 8.77 -1.59
CA SER A 15 -12.53 7.78 -1.26
C SER A 15 -13.22 8.00 0.10
N ARG A 16 -12.68 8.88 0.94
CA ARG A 16 -13.25 9.27 2.23
C ARG A 16 -13.97 10.63 2.17
N GLY A 17 -13.99 11.28 0.99
CA GLY A 17 -14.55 12.61 0.80
C GLY A 17 -13.65 13.72 1.34
N ASN A 18 -12.37 13.46 1.59
CA ASN A 18 -11.38 14.48 1.90
C ASN A 18 -10.70 14.99 0.62
N PRO A 19 -10.29 16.27 0.57
CA PRO A 19 -9.57 16.78 -0.59
C PRO A 19 -8.18 16.14 -0.72
N THR A 20 -7.77 15.94 -1.97
CA THR A 20 -6.42 15.52 -2.37
C THR A 20 -6.00 16.21 -3.65
N VAL A 21 -4.72 16.07 -4.02
CA VAL A 21 -4.11 16.71 -5.19
C VAL A 21 -4.21 15.80 -6.40
N GLU A 22 -4.65 16.35 -7.55
CA GLU A 22 -4.51 15.75 -8.87
C GLU A 22 -3.71 16.68 -9.76
N VAL A 23 -2.77 16.14 -10.54
CA VAL A 23 -1.88 16.89 -11.41
C VAL A 23 -2.00 16.41 -12.85
N ASP A 24 -2.08 17.35 -13.78
CA ASP A 24 -1.93 17.16 -15.22
C ASP A 24 -0.56 17.70 -15.65
N VAL A 25 0.15 16.93 -16.48
CA VAL A 25 1.37 17.35 -17.19
C VAL A 25 1.09 17.23 -18.68
N ILE A 26 1.35 18.30 -19.44
CA ILE A 26 1.13 18.36 -20.89
C ILE A 26 2.47 18.53 -21.59
N LEU A 27 2.72 17.69 -22.60
CA LEU A 27 3.92 17.74 -23.44
C LEU A 27 3.69 18.54 -24.73
N GLU A 28 4.77 18.93 -25.41
CA GLU A 28 4.73 19.77 -26.63
C GLU A 28 3.86 19.17 -27.76
N ASP A 29 3.77 17.84 -27.85
CA ASP A 29 2.92 17.16 -28.84
C ASP A 29 1.45 17.02 -28.43
N GLY A 30 1.08 17.49 -27.23
CA GLY A 30 -0.26 17.42 -26.65
C GLY A 30 -0.51 16.17 -25.80
N THR A 31 0.48 15.29 -25.61
CA THR A 31 0.38 14.15 -24.69
C THR A 31 0.09 14.64 -23.28
N LEU A 32 -0.85 13.96 -22.59
CA LEU A 32 -1.32 14.29 -21.23
C LEU A 32 -1.01 13.16 -20.27
N GLY A 33 -0.25 13.44 -19.22
CA GLY A 33 -0.14 12.58 -18.04
C GLY A 33 -0.97 13.11 -16.89
N ARG A 34 -1.78 12.27 -16.25
CA ARG A 34 -2.61 12.64 -15.07
C ARG A 34 -2.37 11.69 -13.92
N ALA A 35 -2.15 12.22 -12.73
CA ALA A 35 -2.00 11.45 -11.52
C ALA A 35 -2.72 12.09 -10.34
N ALA A 36 -3.36 11.25 -9.51
CA ALA A 36 -3.96 11.66 -8.26
C ALA A 36 -3.20 11.05 -7.08
N VAL A 37 -3.05 11.83 -6.02
CA VAL A 37 -2.22 11.46 -4.86
C VAL A 37 -3.08 10.79 -3.78
N PRO A 38 -2.70 9.60 -3.27
CA PRO A 38 -3.39 8.97 -2.14
C PRO A 38 -3.06 9.66 -0.81
N SER A 39 -3.89 9.42 0.21
CA SER A 39 -3.78 10.04 1.54
C SER A 39 -3.96 9.01 2.65
N GLY A 40 -3.11 9.00 3.68
CA GLY A 40 -3.24 8.10 4.84
C GLY A 40 -4.30 8.53 5.85
N ALA A 41 -4.82 7.56 6.64
CA ALA A 41 -5.58 7.81 7.86
C ALA A 41 -4.65 7.80 9.08
N SER A 42 -3.96 6.67 9.30
CA SER A 42 -2.79 6.57 10.15
C SER A 42 -1.56 6.98 9.35
N THR A 43 -0.61 7.65 9.97
CA THR A 43 0.64 8.07 9.32
C THR A 43 1.79 7.79 10.25
N GLY A 44 2.81 7.06 9.76
CA GLY A 44 4.06 6.85 10.48
C GLY A 44 4.75 8.19 10.79
N ALA A 45 5.39 8.28 11.94
CA ALA A 45 6.02 9.53 12.40
C ALA A 45 7.12 10.05 11.45
N TYR A 46 7.64 9.18 10.60
CA TYR A 46 8.75 9.47 9.70
C TYR A 46 8.35 9.65 8.24
N GLU A 47 7.05 9.69 7.93
CA GLU A 47 6.56 9.94 6.57
C GLU A 47 6.90 11.35 6.10
N ALA A 48 7.07 11.51 4.78
CA ALA A 48 7.11 12.82 4.16
C ALA A 48 5.77 13.56 4.35
N VAL A 49 5.85 14.89 4.48
CA VAL A 49 4.70 15.72 4.89
C VAL A 49 3.68 15.83 3.77
N GLU A 50 2.47 15.33 4.01
CA GLU A 50 1.29 15.71 3.24
C GLU A 50 0.86 17.11 3.65
N LEU A 51 1.05 18.08 2.76
CA LEU A 51 0.76 19.49 3.06
C LEU A 51 -0.75 19.74 3.05
N ARG A 52 -1.26 20.17 4.20
CA ARG A 52 -2.66 20.56 4.44
C ARG A 52 -2.76 22.02 4.82
N ASP A 53 -3.81 22.71 4.38
CA ASP A 53 -4.00 24.15 4.58
C ASP A 53 -4.20 24.54 6.06
N GLY A 54 -4.76 23.64 6.88
CA GLY A 54 -5.04 23.91 8.30
C GLY A 54 -6.23 24.85 8.55
N ASP A 55 -6.84 25.43 7.52
CA ASP A 55 -7.99 26.32 7.63
C ASP A 55 -9.24 25.53 8.01
N LYS A 56 -9.65 25.67 9.26
CA LYS A 56 -10.82 24.97 9.84
C LYS A 56 -12.14 25.33 9.17
N SER A 57 -12.23 26.47 8.48
CA SER A 57 -13.44 26.90 7.77
C SER A 57 -13.67 26.14 6.45
N ARG A 58 -12.63 25.45 5.96
CA ARG A 58 -12.66 24.70 4.70
C ARG A 58 -12.19 23.28 4.93
N TYR A 59 -13.04 22.27 4.61
CA TYR A 59 -12.76 20.86 4.83
C TYR A 59 -12.19 20.53 6.23
N MET A 60 -12.61 21.27 7.25
CA MET A 60 -12.14 21.08 8.64
C MET A 60 -10.62 21.15 8.82
N GLY A 61 -9.94 21.90 7.94
CA GLY A 61 -8.48 22.07 7.93
C GLY A 61 -7.74 21.11 6.98
N LYS A 62 -8.46 20.22 6.28
CA LYS A 62 -7.86 19.22 5.39
C LYS A 62 -7.71 19.70 3.93
N GLY A 63 -7.96 20.97 3.61
CA GLY A 63 -7.76 21.54 2.28
C GLY A 63 -6.33 21.36 1.77
N VAL A 64 -6.13 21.39 0.45
CA VAL A 64 -4.81 21.20 -0.21
C VAL A 64 -4.48 22.34 -1.19
N LEU A 65 -5.11 23.51 -1.02
CA LEU A 65 -4.89 24.63 -1.93
C LEU A 65 -3.46 25.14 -1.91
N THR A 66 -2.79 25.10 -0.76
CA THR A 66 -1.37 25.49 -0.65
C THR A 66 -0.48 24.55 -1.48
N ALA A 67 -0.71 23.24 -1.42
CA ALA A 67 0.02 22.30 -2.25
C ALA A 67 -0.26 22.51 -3.75
N ILE A 68 -1.50 22.80 -4.12
CA ILE A 68 -1.89 23.13 -5.50
C ILE A 68 -1.21 24.41 -5.98
N GLU A 69 -1.15 25.45 -5.17
CA GLU A 69 -0.48 26.70 -5.49
C GLU A 69 1.03 26.45 -5.70
N ASN A 70 1.67 25.64 -4.86
CA ASN A 70 3.07 25.27 -5.02
C ASN A 70 3.31 24.55 -6.37
N VAL A 71 2.38 23.69 -6.81
CA VAL A 71 2.49 23.04 -8.13
C VAL A 71 2.29 24.06 -9.26
N ASN A 72 1.20 24.86 -9.21
CA ASN A 72 0.78 25.72 -10.30
C ASN A 72 1.68 26.97 -10.50
N ALA A 73 2.49 27.29 -9.50
CA ALA A 73 3.44 28.41 -9.56
C ALA A 73 4.88 27.87 -9.58
N GLU A 74 5.49 27.64 -8.42
CA GLU A 74 6.93 27.40 -8.27
C GLU A 74 7.41 26.13 -9.01
N ILE A 75 6.69 25.00 -8.86
CA ILE A 75 7.10 23.74 -9.51
C ILE A 75 6.90 23.83 -11.03
N ALA A 76 5.75 24.34 -11.50
CA ALA A 76 5.48 24.50 -12.93
C ALA A 76 6.52 25.40 -13.58
N ASP A 77 6.79 26.60 -13.00
CA ASP A 77 7.76 27.54 -13.54
C ASP A 77 9.17 26.94 -13.67
N ALA A 78 9.55 26.06 -12.74
CA ALA A 78 10.87 25.44 -12.74
C ALA A 78 11.00 24.27 -13.72
N LEU A 79 9.91 23.55 -13.99
CA LEU A 79 9.95 22.30 -14.79
C LEU A 79 9.50 22.48 -16.25
N ILE A 80 8.84 23.59 -16.61
CA ILE A 80 8.55 23.90 -18.01
C ILE A 80 9.86 23.96 -18.79
N GLY A 81 9.94 23.18 -19.89
CA GLY A 81 11.13 23.04 -20.72
C GLY A 81 12.00 21.82 -20.40
N PHE A 82 11.74 21.10 -19.31
CA PHE A 82 12.37 19.79 -19.06
C PHE A 82 11.81 18.75 -20.02
N GLU A 83 12.62 17.72 -20.32
CA GLU A 83 12.17 16.54 -21.06
C GLU A 83 11.55 15.54 -20.07
N ALA A 84 10.32 15.09 -20.32
CA ALA A 84 9.55 14.25 -19.39
C ALA A 84 10.16 12.86 -19.14
N ASP A 85 11.00 12.38 -20.04
CA ASP A 85 11.72 11.11 -19.89
C ASP A 85 12.95 11.21 -18.95
N GLU A 86 13.29 12.41 -18.51
CA GLU A 86 14.35 12.61 -17.50
C GLU A 86 13.81 12.58 -16.06
N GLN A 87 13.04 11.56 -15.71
CA GLN A 87 12.35 11.41 -14.42
C GLN A 87 13.22 11.74 -13.20
N VAL A 88 14.44 11.20 -13.17
CA VAL A 88 15.35 11.39 -12.03
C VAL A 88 15.75 12.85 -11.85
N ALA A 89 16.02 13.54 -12.95
CA ALA A 89 16.39 14.97 -12.92
C ALA A 89 15.21 15.84 -12.45
N ILE A 90 13.98 15.51 -12.89
CA ILE A 90 12.76 16.20 -12.50
C ILE A 90 12.46 16.03 -11.02
N ASP A 91 12.49 14.79 -10.53
CA ASP A 91 12.25 14.50 -9.11
C ASP A 91 13.32 15.17 -8.23
N GLN A 92 14.59 15.10 -8.64
CA GLN A 92 15.69 15.74 -7.92
C GLN A 92 15.56 17.27 -7.87
N ALA A 93 15.15 17.89 -8.97
CA ALA A 93 14.90 19.33 -9.01
C ALA A 93 13.82 19.76 -8.01
N MET A 94 12.72 19.01 -7.92
CA MET A 94 11.64 19.27 -6.94
C MET A 94 12.11 19.06 -5.49
N ILE A 95 12.90 18.01 -5.23
CA ILE A 95 13.45 17.71 -3.89
C ILE A 95 14.42 18.81 -3.45
N GLU A 96 15.32 19.25 -4.32
CA GLU A 96 16.26 20.34 -4.05
C GLU A 96 15.54 21.68 -3.85
N MET A 97 14.49 21.93 -4.61
CA MET A 97 13.64 23.09 -4.48
C MET A 97 12.92 23.10 -3.11
N ASP A 98 12.38 21.97 -2.66
CA ASP A 98 11.80 21.85 -1.32
C ASP A 98 12.85 22.14 -0.24
N GLY A 99 14.01 21.52 -0.32
CA GLY A 99 15.16 21.77 0.55
C GLY A 99 14.98 21.32 2.00
N THR A 100 13.89 20.61 2.33
CA THR A 100 13.65 20.05 3.67
C THR A 100 13.77 18.52 3.67
N PRO A 101 14.16 17.89 4.78
CA PRO A 101 14.35 16.44 4.82
C PRO A 101 13.08 15.62 4.53
N ASN A 102 11.91 16.17 4.84
CA ASN A 102 10.61 15.50 4.76
C ASN A 102 9.60 16.19 3.84
N LYS A 103 10.06 17.01 2.90
CA LYS A 103 9.23 17.73 1.91
C LYS A 103 8.15 18.63 2.53
N SER A 104 8.45 19.20 3.71
CA SER A 104 7.48 20.02 4.47
C SER A 104 7.22 21.41 3.88
N ARG A 105 8.05 21.90 2.94
CA ARG A 105 7.88 23.22 2.33
C ARG A 105 6.91 23.20 1.14
N LEU A 106 7.14 22.33 0.17
CA LEU A 106 6.26 22.21 -1.01
C LEU A 106 5.11 21.23 -0.76
N GLY A 107 5.36 20.22 0.05
CA GLY A 107 4.46 19.12 0.30
C GLY A 107 4.78 17.87 -0.52
N ALA A 108 4.87 16.71 0.14
CA ALA A 108 5.06 15.44 -0.55
C ALA A 108 3.94 15.15 -1.55
N ASN A 109 2.71 15.58 -1.26
CA ASN A 109 1.56 15.45 -2.15
C ASN A 109 1.72 16.30 -3.43
N ALA A 110 2.26 17.52 -3.35
CA ALA A 110 2.56 18.33 -4.52
C ALA A 110 3.64 17.68 -5.39
N ILE A 111 4.77 17.28 -4.78
CA ILE A 111 5.91 16.67 -5.48
C ILE A 111 5.49 15.35 -6.13
N LEU A 112 4.81 14.45 -5.39
CA LEU A 112 4.38 13.16 -5.92
C LEU A 112 3.39 13.28 -7.06
N GLY A 113 2.43 14.21 -6.97
CA GLY A 113 1.46 14.44 -8.04
C GLY A 113 2.14 14.76 -9.37
N VAL A 114 3.13 15.65 -9.34
CA VAL A 114 3.92 15.98 -10.53
C VAL A 114 4.79 14.81 -10.98
N SER A 115 5.50 14.17 -10.07
CA SER A 115 6.38 13.02 -10.35
C SER A 115 5.66 11.90 -11.09
N LEU A 116 4.46 11.49 -10.61
CA LEU A 116 3.67 10.44 -11.25
C LEU A 116 3.02 10.90 -12.56
N ALA A 117 2.56 12.15 -12.65
CA ALA A 117 1.98 12.68 -13.88
C ALA A 117 3.02 12.77 -15.00
N VAL A 118 4.25 13.17 -14.68
CA VAL A 118 5.40 13.17 -15.63
C VAL A 118 5.68 11.77 -16.13
N ALA A 119 5.78 10.77 -15.23
CA ALA A 119 6.02 9.37 -15.64
C ALA A 119 4.94 8.84 -16.59
N LYS A 120 3.67 9.19 -16.34
CA LYS A 120 2.55 8.82 -17.22
C LYS A 120 2.60 9.52 -18.58
N ALA A 121 2.92 10.82 -18.58
CA ALA A 121 3.09 11.58 -19.83
C ALA A 121 4.24 11.00 -20.68
N ALA A 122 5.38 10.72 -20.05
CA ALA A 122 6.53 10.12 -20.73
C ALA A 122 6.24 8.72 -21.28
N ALA A 123 5.53 7.89 -20.51
CA ALA A 123 5.11 6.56 -20.96
C ALA A 123 4.20 6.63 -22.20
N ASP A 124 3.18 7.50 -22.18
CA ASP A 124 2.25 7.69 -23.30
C ASP A 124 2.96 8.29 -24.51
N TYR A 125 3.81 9.29 -24.33
CA TYR A 125 4.68 9.83 -25.38
C TYR A 125 5.54 8.76 -26.07
N CYS A 126 6.08 7.81 -25.29
CA CYS A 126 6.84 6.68 -25.82
C CYS A 126 5.96 5.56 -26.43
N GLY A 127 4.63 5.70 -26.40
CA GLY A 127 3.68 4.67 -26.84
C GLY A 127 3.77 3.38 -26.02
N GLN A 128 4.11 3.48 -24.74
CA GLN A 128 4.25 2.33 -23.83
C GLN A 128 3.28 2.42 -22.66
N PRO A 129 2.71 1.30 -22.20
CA PRO A 129 1.99 1.28 -20.94
C PRO A 129 2.94 1.57 -19.78
N LEU A 130 2.43 2.19 -18.71
CA LEU A 130 3.25 2.71 -17.61
C LEU A 130 4.13 1.62 -16.97
N TYR A 131 3.57 0.42 -16.73
CA TYR A 131 4.34 -0.68 -16.13
C TYR A 131 5.57 -1.07 -16.98
N ARG A 132 5.45 -1.01 -18.31
CA ARG A 132 6.55 -1.34 -19.23
C ARG A 132 7.56 -0.21 -19.34
N TYR A 133 7.09 1.02 -19.37
CA TYR A 133 7.96 2.19 -19.40
C TYR A 133 8.89 2.23 -18.17
N ILE A 134 8.33 2.00 -16.96
CA ILE A 134 9.10 2.02 -15.71
C ILE A 134 9.93 0.74 -15.53
N GLY A 135 9.34 -0.43 -15.76
CA GLY A 135 9.95 -1.74 -15.45
C GLY A 135 10.75 -2.36 -16.59
N GLY A 136 10.69 -1.75 -17.78
CA GLY A 136 11.41 -2.25 -18.96
C GLY A 136 10.89 -3.59 -19.47
N THR A 137 11.74 -4.31 -20.20
CA THR A 137 11.35 -5.54 -20.91
C THR A 137 11.07 -6.74 -20.00
N SER A 138 11.48 -6.69 -18.74
CA SER A 138 11.26 -7.76 -17.76
C SER A 138 9.99 -7.61 -16.93
N ALA A 139 9.27 -6.49 -17.04
CA ALA A 139 8.02 -6.21 -16.31
C ALA A 139 6.89 -7.12 -16.83
N ARG A 140 6.59 -8.23 -16.12
CA ARG A 140 5.60 -9.23 -16.52
C ARG A 140 5.05 -10.08 -15.38
N VAL A 141 5.46 -9.82 -14.14
CA VAL A 141 4.98 -10.58 -12.98
C VAL A 141 3.75 -9.90 -12.41
N LEU A 142 2.59 -10.58 -12.50
CA LEU A 142 1.34 -10.17 -11.88
C LEU A 142 1.40 -10.50 -10.38
N PRO A 143 1.11 -9.53 -9.49
CA PRO A 143 1.24 -9.73 -8.07
C PRO A 143 0.13 -10.60 -7.48
N VAL A 144 0.44 -11.36 -6.43
CA VAL A 144 -0.58 -11.94 -5.55
C VAL A 144 -1.26 -10.80 -4.77
N PRO A 145 -2.59 -10.67 -4.85
CA PRO A 145 -3.30 -9.67 -4.06
C PRO A 145 -3.42 -10.11 -2.60
N MET A 146 -3.13 -9.19 -1.68
CA MET A 146 -3.39 -9.26 -0.26
C MET A 146 -4.70 -8.51 0.01
N MET A 147 -5.82 -9.24 0.05
CA MET A 147 -7.17 -8.67 0.05
C MET A 147 -7.68 -8.52 1.47
N ASN A 148 -7.78 -7.29 1.96
CA ASN A 148 -8.31 -6.98 3.30
C ASN A 148 -9.82 -7.23 3.36
N ILE A 149 -10.27 -8.38 3.89
CA ILE A 149 -11.69 -8.76 3.91
C ILE A 149 -12.38 -8.53 5.25
N LEU A 150 -11.61 -8.30 6.34
CA LEU A 150 -12.14 -8.00 7.66
C LEU A 150 -11.25 -6.99 8.37
N ASN A 151 -11.85 -5.96 8.95
CA ASN A 151 -11.16 -4.83 9.58
C ASN A 151 -11.36 -4.81 11.09
N GLY A 152 -10.32 -4.37 11.80
CA GLY A 152 -10.34 -3.97 13.20
C GLY A 152 -9.51 -2.68 13.39
N GLY A 153 -8.98 -2.46 14.58
CA GLY A 153 -8.12 -1.32 14.90
C GLY A 153 -8.71 0.02 14.48
N GLU A 154 -7.89 0.91 13.94
CA GLU A 154 -8.31 2.23 13.47
C GLU A 154 -9.20 2.18 12.20
N HIS A 155 -9.28 1.02 11.52
CA HIS A 155 -10.12 0.84 10.32
C HIS A 155 -11.57 0.43 10.62
N ALA A 156 -11.93 0.16 11.90
CA ALA A 156 -13.27 -0.26 12.28
C ALA A 156 -13.62 0.14 13.72
N ASP A 157 -14.84 0.60 13.95
CA ASP A 157 -15.39 0.84 15.30
C ASP A 157 -15.90 -0.50 15.88
N ASN A 158 -14.95 -1.36 16.25
CA ASN A 158 -15.20 -2.69 16.85
C ASN A 158 -14.09 -3.05 17.86
N PRO A 159 -14.22 -4.13 18.65
CA PRO A 159 -13.24 -4.48 19.68
C PRO A 159 -12.03 -5.27 19.18
N ILE A 160 -11.80 -5.40 17.88
CA ILE A 160 -10.66 -6.14 17.32
C ILE A 160 -9.44 -5.21 17.33
N ASP A 161 -8.34 -5.62 17.96
CA ASP A 161 -7.12 -4.78 18.05
C ASP A 161 -6.27 -4.82 16.78
N ILE A 162 -6.17 -5.97 16.10
CA ILE A 162 -5.48 -6.11 14.81
C ILE A 162 -6.27 -5.40 13.71
N GLN A 163 -5.57 -4.57 12.91
CA GLN A 163 -6.20 -3.63 11.98
C GLN A 163 -6.77 -4.30 10.72
N GLU A 164 -6.04 -5.25 10.13
CA GLU A 164 -6.48 -5.90 8.89
C GLU A 164 -6.25 -7.41 8.89
N PHE A 165 -7.23 -8.12 8.35
CA PHE A 165 -7.18 -9.55 8.09
C PHE A 165 -7.34 -9.78 6.59
N MET A 166 -6.28 -10.26 5.95
CA MET A 166 -6.19 -10.39 4.51
C MET A 166 -6.17 -11.84 4.06
N ILE A 167 -6.70 -12.10 2.87
CA ILE A 167 -6.58 -13.37 2.15
C ILE A 167 -5.63 -13.22 0.96
N MET A 168 -4.88 -14.29 0.67
CA MET A 168 -3.88 -14.35 -0.40
C MET A 168 -4.12 -15.59 -1.27
N PRO A 169 -4.75 -15.47 -2.47
CA PRO A 169 -5.09 -16.60 -3.33
C PRO A 169 -3.87 -17.08 -4.16
N VAL A 170 -2.93 -17.73 -3.50
CA VAL A 170 -1.64 -18.13 -4.10
C VAL A 170 -1.75 -19.29 -5.10
N ALA A 171 -2.84 -20.07 -5.05
CA ALA A 171 -3.04 -21.18 -5.98
C ALA A 171 -3.79 -20.77 -7.26
N ALA A 172 -4.18 -19.51 -7.40
CA ALA A 172 -4.79 -19.00 -8.62
C ALA A 172 -3.86 -19.22 -9.82
N GLU A 173 -4.43 -19.49 -10.99
CA GLU A 173 -3.68 -19.67 -12.23
C GLU A 173 -3.17 -18.35 -12.80
N ASN A 174 -3.89 -17.27 -12.53
CA ASN A 174 -3.63 -15.93 -13.05
C ASN A 174 -4.31 -14.87 -12.17
N ILE A 175 -4.11 -13.58 -12.47
CA ILE A 175 -4.67 -12.49 -11.64
C ILE A 175 -6.20 -12.45 -11.71
N ARG A 176 -6.80 -12.75 -12.86
CA ARG A 176 -8.25 -12.79 -13.00
C ARG A 176 -8.86 -13.88 -12.13
N ASP A 177 -8.21 -15.05 -12.07
CA ASP A 177 -8.61 -16.16 -11.21
C ASP A 177 -8.45 -15.79 -9.73
N ALA A 178 -7.36 -15.13 -9.35
CA ALA A 178 -7.13 -14.64 -8.00
C ALA A 178 -8.23 -13.65 -7.53
N VAL A 179 -8.62 -12.73 -8.39
CA VAL A 179 -9.71 -11.78 -8.11
C VAL A 179 -11.06 -12.51 -7.97
N ARG A 180 -11.34 -13.53 -8.79
CA ARG A 180 -12.53 -14.37 -8.67
C ARG A 180 -12.54 -15.11 -7.34
N MET A 181 -11.46 -15.80 -6.99
CA MET A 181 -11.35 -16.52 -5.70
C MET A 181 -11.60 -15.58 -4.52
N GLY A 182 -10.97 -14.40 -4.52
CA GLY A 182 -11.20 -13.39 -3.50
C GLY A 182 -12.65 -12.94 -3.40
N ALA A 183 -13.32 -12.68 -4.54
CA ALA A 183 -14.72 -12.26 -4.58
C ALA A 183 -15.66 -13.35 -4.05
N GLU A 184 -15.41 -14.62 -4.37
CA GLU A 184 -16.19 -15.76 -3.87
C GLU A 184 -16.08 -15.91 -2.35
N VAL A 185 -14.86 -15.78 -1.79
CA VAL A 185 -14.64 -15.78 -0.33
C VAL A 185 -15.30 -14.56 0.32
N PHE A 186 -15.16 -13.37 -0.25
CA PHE A 186 -15.77 -12.13 0.25
C PHE A 186 -17.30 -12.26 0.36
N HIS A 187 -17.97 -12.77 -0.68
CA HIS A 187 -19.43 -12.95 -0.66
C HIS A 187 -19.87 -14.07 0.27
N THR A 188 -19.07 -15.13 0.42
CA THR A 188 -19.32 -16.22 1.38
C THR A 188 -19.22 -15.70 2.81
N LEU A 189 -18.16 -14.95 3.13
CA LEU A 189 -17.99 -14.29 4.44
C LEU A 189 -19.16 -13.36 4.76
N LYS A 190 -19.62 -12.57 3.77
CA LYS A 190 -20.82 -11.73 3.93
C LYS A 190 -22.04 -12.54 4.37
N GLY A 191 -22.27 -13.69 3.73
CA GLY A 191 -23.34 -14.60 4.08
C GLY A 191 -23.24 -15.17 5.51
N ASP A 192 -22.03 -15.54 5.91
CA ASP A 192 -21.75 -16.07 7.27
C ASP A 192 -21.94 -15.02 8.35
N LEU A 193 -21.49 -13.77 8.10
CA LEU A 193 -21.72 -12.66 9.03
C LEU A 193 -23.22 -12.36 9.20
N ILE A 194 -24.00 -12.34 8.11
CA ILE A 194 -25.46 -12.17 8.16
C ILE A 194 -26.11 -13.30 8.96
N ALA A 195 -25.72 -14.55 8.72
CA ALA A 195 -26.26 -15.71 9.43
C ALA A 195 -25.95 -15.68 10.95
N ALA A 196 -24.79 -15.09 11.31
CA ALA A 196 -24.41 -14.87 12.70
C ALA A 196 -25.07 -13.61 13.33
N GLY A 197 -25.85 -12.83 12.58
CA GLY A 197 -26.47 -11.59 13.07
C GLY A 197 -25.48 -10.43 13.21
N LEU A 198 -24.34 -10.48 12.53
CA LEU A 198 -23.29 -9.47 12.57
C LEU A 198 -23.42 -8.46 11.43
N SER A 199 -22.85 -7.28 11.62
CA SER A 199 -22.82 -6.22 10.60
C SER A 199 -22.01 -6.64 9.38
N THR A 200 -22.52 -6.29 8.19
CA THR A 200 -21.79 -6.36 6.91
C THR A 200 -21.49 -4.97 6.34
N GLY A 201 -21.48 -3.94 7.19
CA GLY A 201 -20.92 -2.65 6.85
C GLY A 201 -19.45 -2.78 6.50
N ILE A 202 -19.01 -2.01 5.50
CA ILE A 202 -17.62 -2.04 5.02
C ILE A 202 -16.86 -0.82 5.51
N GLY A 203 -15.58 -1.00 5.85
CA GLY A 203 -14.64 0.06 6.20
C GLY A 203 -14.09 0.81 4.99
N ASP A 204 -13.14 1.69 5.25
CA ASP A 204 -12.53 2.57 4.25
C ASP A 204 -11.83 1.78 3.12
N GLU A 205 -11.34 0.60 3.40
CA GLU A 205 -10.66 -0.28 2.43
C GLU A 205 -11.54 -1.38 1.84
N GLY A 206 -12.84 -1.35 2.11
CA GLY A 206 -13.83 -2.24 1.52
C GLY A 206 -14.01 -3.59 2.22
N GLY A 207 -13.23 -3.91 3.24
CA GLY A 207 -13.41 -5.08 4.11
C GLY A 207 -14.57 -4.89 5.09
N PHE A 208 -15.15 -6.00 5.60
CA PHE A 208 -16.22 -5.93 6.59
C PHE A 208 -15.69 -5.44 7.96
N ALA A 209 -16.54 -4.73 8.70
CA ALA A 209 -16.25 -4.24 10.04
C ALA A 209 -17.27 -4.76 11.08
N PRO A 210 -17.34 -6.10 11.30
CA PRO A 210 -18.28 -6.70 12.25
C PRO A 210 -17.81 -6.51 13.69
N ASN A 211 -18.76 -6.49 14.63
CA ASN A 211 -18.46 -6.52 16.05
C ASN A 211 -18.14 -7.95 16.51
N ILE A 212 -16.90 -8.37 16.33
CA ILE A 212 -16.36 -9.68 16.72
C ILE A 212 -15.44 -9.51 17.92
N SER A 213 -15.44 -10.47 18.83
CA SER A 213 -14.86 -10.35 20.17
C SER A 213 -13.34 -10.51 20.26
N SER A 214 -12.68 -11.03 19.20
CA SER A 214 -11.23 -11.30 19.22
C SER A 214 -10.67 -11.52 17.83
N SER A 215 -9.36 -11.36 17.68
CA SER A 215 -8.62 -11.66 16.46
C SER A 215 -8.78 -13.13 16.03
N ARG A 216 -8.78 -14.08 16.98
CA ARG A 216 -9.02 -15.50 16.68
C ARG A 216 -10.40 -15.75 16.12
N ALA A 217 -11.44 -15.16 16.68
CA ALA A 217 -12.79 -15.30 16.17
C ALA A 217 -12.92 -14.71 14.74
N ALA A 218 -12.21 -13.62 14.44
CA ALA A 218 -12.15 -13.07 13.08
C ALA A 218 -11.47 -14.06 12.10
N LEU A 219 -10.33 -14.63 12.49
CA LEU A 219 -9.63 -15.66 11.70
C LEU A 219 -10.51 -16.90 11.48
N ASP A 220 -11.24 -17.36 12.49
CA ASP A 220 -12.15 -18.50 12.37
C ASP A 220 -13.28 -18.26 11.36
N PHE A 221 -13.87 -17.05 11.33
CA PHE A 221 -14.84 -16.66 10.30
C PHE A 221 -14.24 -16.69 8.89
N ILE A 222 -13.02 -16.21 8.73
CA ILE A 222 -12.33 -16.19 7.44
C ILE A 222 -12.00 -17.62 6.97
N MET A 223 -11.47 -18.46 7.87
CA MET A 223 -11.18 -19.87 7.57
C MET A 223 -12.43 -20.62 7.10
N GLN A 224 -13.55 -20.46 7.81
CA GLN A 224 -14.82 -21.05 7.41
C GLN A 224 -15.32 -20.54 6.05
N ALA A 225 -15.18 -19.23 5.79
CA ALA A 225 -15.58 -18.64 4.52
C ALA A 225 -14.75 -19.18 3.35
N ILE A 226 -13.44 -19.38 3.53
CA ILE A 226 -12.56 -20.00 2.52
C ILE A 226 -13.02 -21.44 2.23
N GLU A 227 -13.25 -22.25 3.25
CA GLU A 227 -13.72 -23.64 3.09
C GLU A 227 -15.10 -23.72 2.41
N LYS A 228 -16.06 -22.90 2.84
CA LYS A 228 -17.41 -22.85 2.24
C LYS A 228 -17.42 -22.33 0.81
N ALA A 229 -16.47 -21.46 0.45
CA ALA A 229 -16.26 -21.04 -0.93
C ALA A 229 -15.64 -22.14 -1.81
N GLY A 230 -15.23 -23.26 -1.22
CA GLY A 230 -14.70 -24.43 -1.93
C GLY A 230 -13.17 -24.44 -2.05
N TYR A 231 -12.47 -23.61 -1.30
CA TYR A 231 -11.02 -23.52 -1.28
C TYR A 231 -10.43 -24.10 0.00
N LYS A 232 -9.15 -24.45 -0.05
CA LYS A 232 -8.42 -25.03 1.09
C LYS A 232 -7.53 -23.96 1.73
N PRO A 233 -7.81 -23.57 3.01
CA PRO A 233 -6.91 -22.71 3.76
C PRO A 233 -5.52 -23.35 3.91
N GLY A 234 -4.46 -22.56 3.68
CA GLY A 234 -3.09 -23.04 3.74
C GLY A 234 -2.61 -23.87 2.54
N GLU A 235 -3.48 -24.08 1.53
CA GLU A 235 -3.10 -24.67 0.25
C GLU A 235 -3.44 -23.70 -0.90
N ASP A 236 -4.71 -23.31 -1.04
CA ASP A 236 -5.18 -22.46 -2.11
C ASP A 236 -5.10 -20.98 -1.75
N ILE A 237 -5.51 -20.68 -0.51
CA ILE A 237 -5.56 -19.33 0.05
C ILE A 237 -4.85 -19.34 1.40
N TYR A 238 -3.91 -18.44 1.55
CA TYR A 238 -3.22 -18.13 2.80
C TYR A 238 -3.76 -16.85 3.42
N LEU A 239 -3.37 -16.59 4.67
CA LEU A 239 -3.76 -15.42 5.42
C LEU A 239 -2.59 -14.47 5.60
N ALA A 240 -2.90 -13.17 5.71
CA ALA A 240 -1.97 -12.15 6.12
C ALA A 240 -2.64 -11.21 7.13
N LEU A 241 -1.84 -10.61 8.00
CA LEU A 241 -2.27 -9.64 9.00
C LEU A 241 -1.56 -8.32 8.77
N ASP A 242 -2.26 -7.22 9.03
CA ASP A 242 -1.67 -5.94 9.36
C ASP A 242 -2.05 -5.63 10.81
N CYS A 243 -1.03 -5.61 11.68
CA CYS A 243 -1.25 -5.38 13.09
C CYS A 243 -1.37 -3.90 13.43
N ALA A 244 -0.69 -3.03 12.67
CA ALA A 244 -0.53 -1.60 12.97
C ALA A 244 -0.18 -1.37 14.45
N ALA A 245 0.85 -2.09 14.94
CA ALA A 245 1.10 -2.24 16.37
C ALA A 245 1.49 -0.92 17.08
N SER A 246 1.93 0.09 16.33
CA SER A 246 2.16 1.44 16.85
C SER A 246 0.89 2.06 17.44
N GLU A 247 -0.29 1.75 16.90
CA GLU A 247 -1.57 2.30 17.35
C GLU A 247 -1.97 1.84 18.77
N TYR A 248 -1.56 0.63 19.15
CA TYR A 248 -1.83 0.10 20.49
C TYR A 248 -0.59 -0.06 21.37
N CYS A 249 0.59 0.40 20.93
CA CYS A 249 1.80 0.46 21.75
C CYS A 249 1.87 1.80 22.50
N LYS A 250 2.04 1.72 23.84
CA LYS A 250 2.21 2.91 24.67
C LYS A 250 3.37 2.69 25.63
N ASN A 251 4.41 3.51 25.50
CA ASN A 251 5.61 3.43 26.35
C ASN A 251 6.21 2.02 26.41
N GLY A 252 6.26 1.32 25.27
CA GLY A 252 6.82 -0.03 25.16
C GLY A 252 5.89 -1.14 25.69
N THR A 253 4.62 -0.84 25.91
CA THR A 253 3.58 -1.79 26.31
C THR A 253 2.50 -1.85 25.25
N TYR A 254 2.18 -3.03 24.77
CA TYR A 254 1.16 -3.29 23.75
C TYR A 254 -0.19 -3.53 24.43
N GLU A 255 -1.08 -2.55 24.37
CA GLU A 255 -2.38 -2.52 25.05
C GLU A 255 -3.49 -3.00 24.11
N MET A 256 -3.70 -4.31 24.04
CA MET A 256 -4.77 -4.95 23.26
C MET A 256 -6.09 -4.88 24.05
N LYS A 257 -6.81 -3.77 23.92
CA LYS A 257 -8.00 -3.48 24.72
C LYS A 257 -9.15 -4.43 24.43
N GLY A 258 -9.34 -4.81 23.18
CA GLY A 258 -10.40 -5.74 22.76
C GLY A 258 -10.20 -7.12 23.32
N GLU A 259 -8.95 -7.57 23.46
CA GLU A 259 -8.60 -8.86 24.05
C GLU A 259 -8.31 -8.77 25.56
N GLY A 260 -8.34 -7.57 26.16
CA GLY A 260 -8.05 -7.36 27.58
C GLY A 260 -6.62 -7.73 27.98
N LYS A 261 -5.65 -7.54 27.08
CA LYS A 261 -4.24 -7.90 27.29
C LYS A 261 -3.38 -6.65 27.35
N SER A 262 -2.35 -6.68 28.19
CA SER A 262 -1.26 -5.70 28.26
C SER A 262 0.05 -6.49 28.16
N LEU A 263 0.79 -6.32 27.08
CA LEU A 263 1.88 -7.20 26.68
C LEU A 263 3.19 -6.41 26.58
N SER A 264 4.30 -7.00 27.03
CA SER A 264 5.64 -6.53 26.66
C SER A 264 5.94 -6.91 25.20
N SER A 265 7.00 -6.33 24.59
CA SER A 265 7.47 -6.71 23.24
C SER A 265 7.60 -8.24 23.07
N ALA A 266 8.27 -8.91 24.01
CA ALA A 266 8.45 -10.36 23.94
C ALA A 266 7.12 -11.14 24.04
N GLN A 267 6.16 -10.65 24.83
CA GLN A 267 4.84 -11.28 24.92
C GLN A 267 3.99 -11.02 23.67
N ASN A 268 4.12 -9.83 23.06
CA ASN A 268 3.46 -9.53 21.78
C ASN A 268 4.02 -10.42 20.66
N VAL A 269 5.34 -10.59 20.57
CA VAL A 269 5.95 -11.53 19.61
C VAL A 269 5.45 -12.97 19.84
N ALA A 270 5.37 -13.42 21.10
CA ALA A 270 4.84 -14.75 21.42
C ALA A 270 3.35 -14.89 21.06
N TYR A 271 2.56 -13.84 21.21
CA TYR A 271 1.16 -13.80 20.78
C TYR A 271 1.02 -13.97 19.26
N LEU A 272 1.81 -13.21 18.48
CA LEU A 272 1.81 -13.31 17.02
C LEU A 272 2.31 -14.71 16.56
N ALA A 273 3.35 -15.24 17.20
CA ALA A 273 3.84 -16.59 16.91
C ALA A 273 2.77 -17.66 17.12
N ALA A 274 1.98 -17.56 18.20
CA ALA A 274 0.87 -18.48 18.45
C ALA A 274 -0.26 -18.36 17.40
N LEU A 275 -0.49 -17.20 16.80
CA LEU A 275 -1.41 -17.07 15.68
C LEU A 275 -0.88 -17.75 14.42
N VAL A 276 0.41 -17.61 14.12
CA VAL A 276 1.07 -18.27 12.98
C VAL A 276 1.11 -19.80 13.16
N ASP A 277 1.19 -20.29 14.41
CA ASP A 277 1.16 -21.73 14.71
C ASP A 277 -0.22 -22.34 14.47
N ASP A 278 -1.30 -21.59 14.73
CA ASP A 278 -2.67 -22.07 14.69
C ASP A 278 -3.38 -21.80 13.36
N TYR A 279 -2.94 -20.82 12.57
CA TYR A 279 -3.55 -20.40 11.30
C TYR A 279 -2.52 -20.35 10.17
N PRO A 280 -2.93 -20.51 8.90
CA PRO A 280 -2.02 -20.45 7.75
C PRO A 280 -1.62 -19.00 7.40
N ILE A 281 -1.08 -18.27 8.38
CA ILE A 281 -0.61 -16.89 8.24
C ILE A 281 0.82 -16.92 7.69
N VAL A 282 1.04 -16.27 6.55
CA VAL A 282 2.33 -16.22 5.85
C VAL A 282 2.93 -14.83 5.79
N SER A 283 2.19 -13.81 6.23
CA SER A 283 2.66 -12.43 6.25
C SER A 283 2.08 -11.67 7.44
N ILE A 284 2.92 -10.92 8.14
CA ILE A 284 2.54 -10.00 9.22
C ILE A 284 3.17 -8.63 8.92
N GLU A 285 2.34 -7.62 8.82
CA GLU A 285 2.72 -6.22 8.68
C GLU A 285 2.66 -5.54 10.04
N ASP A 286 3.67 -4.71 10.33
CA ASP A 286 3.80 -3.90 11.54
C ASP A 286 3.43 -4.64 12.83
N GLY A 287 4.04 -5.82 13.01
CA GLY A 287 3.86 -6.66 14.20
C GLY A 287 4.43 -6.08 15.49
N CYS A 288 5.26 -5.05 15.38
CA CYS A 288 5.81 -4.27 16.50
C CYS A 288 5.72 -2.77 16.20
N ASP A 289 5.84 -1.94 17.25
CA ASP A 289 5.90 -0.48 17.15
C ASP A 289 7.07 -0.01 16.27
N GLU A 290 6.90 1.12 15.57
CA GLU A 290 7.86 1.66 14.58
C GLU A 290 9.24 2.01 15.17
N ASP A 291 9.34 2.15 16.47
CA ASP A 291 10.59 2.43 17.19
C ASP A 291 11.06 1.26 18.09
N ASP A 292 10.27 0.17 18.20
CA ASP A 292 10.64 -1.04 18.96
C ASP A 292 11.56 -1.96 18.15
N TRP A 293 12.77 -1.48 17.84
CA TRP A 293 13.75 -2.22 17.04
C TRP A 293 14.18 -3.56 17.65
N ASP A 294 14.19 -3.66 18.99
CA ASP A 294 14.51 -4.90 19.70
C ASP A 294 13.36 -5.92 19.56
N GLY A 295 12.11 -5.44 19.64
CA GLY A 295 10.91 -6.25 19.35
C GLY A 295 10.90 -6.74 17.90
N TRP A 296 11.18 -5.89 16.94
CA TRP A 296 11.29 -6.24 15.52
C TRP A 296 12.38 -7.30 15.26
N LYS A 297 13.55 -7.15 15.89
CA LYS A 297 14.61 -8.14 15.79
C LYS A 297 14.16 -9.48 16.36
N LEU A 298 13.56 -9.49 17.56
CA LEU A 298 13.03 -10.71 18.18
C LEU A 298 11.94 -11.36 17.31
N LEU A 299 11.05 -10.57 16.73
CA LEU A 299 10.01 -11.04 15.81
C LEU A 299 10.63 -11.71 14.58
N THR A 300 11.69 -11.08 14.02
CA THR A 300 12.40 -11.61 12.85
C THR A 300 13.14 -12.92 13.17
N GLU A 301 13.80 -13.01 14.31
CA GLU A 301 14.45 -14.23 14.77
C GLU A 301 13.44 -15.36 15.05
N THR A 302 12.21 -15.03 15.47
CA THR A 302 11.17 -16.00 15.84
C THR A 302 10.41 -16.53 14.63
N LEU A 303 10.06 -15.67 13.67
CA LEU A 303 9.12 -15.97 12.58
C LEU A 303 9.71 -15.78 11.18
N GLY A 304 10.86 -15.13 11.02
CA GLY A 304 11.37 -14.68 9.71
C GLY A 304 11.66 -15.80 8.71
N ASP A 305 11.93 -17.02 9.17
CA ASP A 305 12.18 -18.16 8.28
C ASP A 305 10.89 -18.73 7.67
N ARG A 306 9.74 -18.49 8.27
CA ARG A 306 8.45 -19.09 7.87
C ARG A 306 7.35 -18.06 7.56
N CYS A 307 7.57 -16.80 7.89
CA CYS A 307 6.62 -15.73 7.71
C CYS A 307 7.29 -14.49 7.10
N GLN A 308 6.62 -13.85 6.16
CA GLN A 308 6.98 -12.53 5.69
C GLN A 308 6.68 -11.51 6.79
N LEU A 309 7.65 -10.68 7.14
CA LEU A 309 7.53 -9.63 8.15
C LEU A 309 7.70 -8.28 7.46
N VAL A 310 6.59 -7.58 7.27
CA VAL A 310 6.50 -6.37 6.47
C VAL A 310 6.62 -5.15 7.37
N GLY A 311 7.59 -4.28 7.08
CA GLY A 311 7.67 -2.96 7.73
C GLY A 311 6.93 -1.93 6.89
N ASP A 312 5.83 -1.36 7.43
CA ASP A 312 5.12 -0.18 6.92
C ASP A 312 5.61 1.07 7.66
N ASP A 313 5.10 1.34 8.86
CA ASP A 313 5.53 2.48 9.68
C ASP A 313 7.01 2.37 10.09
N LEU A 314 7.53 1.15 10.20
CA LEU A 314 8.95 0.90 10.45
C LEU A 314 9.85 1.54 9.39
N PHE A 315 9.50 1.45 8.12
CA PHE A 315 10.34 1.88 6.99
C PHE A 315 9.82 3.13 6.27
N VAL A 316 8.53 3.37 6.28
CA VAL A 316 7.85 4.47 5.57
C VAL A 316 8.34 4.68 4.13
N THR A 317 8.65 3.58 3.42
CA THR A 317 9.25 3.61 2.07
C THR A 317 10.55 4.42 1.99
N ASN A 318 11.20 4.70 3.13
CA ASN A 318 12.39 5.55 3.23
C ASN A 318 13.67 4.70 3.16
N PRO A 319 14.58 4.93 2.17
CA PRO A 319 15.82 4.19 2.04
C PRO A 319 16.72 4.23 3.28
N GLU A 320 16.71 5.33 4.06
CA GLU A 320 17.55 5.45 5.26
C GLU A 320 17.04 4.54 6.39
N ARG A 321 15.71 4.52 6.63
CA ARG A 321 15.11 3.62 7.62
C ARG A 321 15.21 2.16 7.18
N LEU A 322 15.04 1.88 5.89
CA LEU A 322 15.24 0.54 5.34
C LEU A 322 16.69 0.05 5.56
N ALA A 323 17.69 0.89 5.30
CA ALA A 323 19.09 0.56 5.57
C ALA A 323 19.33 0.22 7.04
N MET A 324 18.73 0.96 7.98
CA MET A 324 18.78 0.65 9.41
C MET A 324 18.18 -0.73 9.74
N GLY A 325 17.02 -1.06 9.15
CA GLY A 325 16.37 -2.37 9.35
C GLY A 325 17.20 -3.53 8.81
N ILE A 326 17.79 -3.36 7.63
CA ILE A 326 18.69 -4.35 7.03
C ILE A 326 19.92 -4.59 7.95
N GLU A 327 20.55 -3.52 8.42
CA GLU A 327 21.72 -3.60 9.31
C GLU A 327 21.40 -4.29 10.65
N ARG A 328 20.19 -4.02 11.20
CA ARG A 328 19.74 -4.58 12.48
C ARG A 328 19.19 -6.00 12.37
N GLY A 329 18.94 -6.50 11.15
CA GLY A 329 18.24 -7.77 10.93
C GLY A 329 16.78 -7.72 11.38
N SER A 330 16.12 -6.60 11.15
CA SER A 330 14.72 -6.35 11.51
C SER A 330 13.85 -6.36 10.26
N ALA A 331 12.76 -7.13 10.28
CA ALA A 331 11.89 -7.42 9.13
C ALA A 331 12.58 -8.22 8.00
N ASN A 332 11.83 -8.57 6.96
CA ASN A 332 12.33 -9.22 5.74
C ASN A 332 11.53 -8.81 4.50
N SER A 333 10.66 -7.82 4.65
CA SER A 333 9.83 -7.24 3.59
C SER A 333 9.56 -5.76 3.87
N MET A 334 9.37 -4.97 2.82
CA MET A 334 8.99 -3.57 2.90
C MET A 334 7.62 -3.36 2.27
N LEU A 335 6.74 -2.62 2.95
CA LEU A 335 5.56 -2.05 2.33
C LEU A 335 5.95 -0.82 1.53
N VAL A 336 5.43 -0.69 0.32
CA VAL A 336 5.78 0.40 -0.60
C VAL A 336 4.57 1.29 -0.80
N LYS A 337 4.60 2.47 -0.20
CA LYS A 337 3.59 3.52 -0.33
C LYS A 337 4.23 4.77 -0.95
N VAL A 338 3.92 5.06 -2.19
CA VAL A 338 4.57 6.13 -2.97
C VAL A 338 4.52 7.50 -2.29
N ASN A 339 3.44 7.79 -1.54
CA ASN A 339 3.27 9.07 -0.87
C ASN A 339 4.02 9.19 0.47
N GLN A 340 4.46 8.09 1.07
CA GLN A 340 5.27 8.13 2.30
C GLN A 340 6.64 8.75 2.08
N ILE A 341 7.18 8.61 0.87
CA ILE A 341 8.46 9.22 0.47
C ILE A 341 8.27 10.40 -0.49
N GLY A 342 7.25 10.38 -1.36
CA GLY A 342 6.77 11.52 -2.13
C GLY A 342 7.42 11.76 -3.48
N SER A 343 8.15 10.79 -4.05
CA SER A 343 8.59 10.78 -5.44
C SER A 343 8.72 9.37 -6.01
N LEU A 344 8.56 9.22 -7.31
CA LEU A 344 8.75 7.93 -7.99
C LEU A 344 10.20 7.47 -7.90
N THR A 345 11.17 8.37 -8.11
CA THR A 345 12.60 8.05 -8.06
C THR A 345 13.03 7.50 -6.71
N GLU A 346 12.61 8.13 -5.59
CA GLU A 346 12.94 7.63 -4.26
C GLU A 346 12.22 6.31 -3.95
N THR A 347 10.98 6.17 -4.39
CA THR A 347 10.22 4.90 -4.27
C THR A 347 10.96 3.76 -4.96
N MET A 348 11.37 3.96 -6.21
CA MET A 348 12.11 2.93 -6.98
C MET A 348 13.47 2.61 -6.34
N ARG A 349 14.15 3.62 -5.77
CA ARG A 349 15.40 3.42 -5.03
C ARG A 349 15.21 2.56 -3.78
N ALA A 350 14.14 2.78 -3.03
CA ALA A 350 13.81 1.96 -1.85
C ALA A 350 13.50 0.51 -2.25
N VAL A 351 12.70 0.31 -3.30
CA VAL A 351 12.39 -1.03 -3.85
C VAL A 351 13.65 -1.77 -4.30
N GLU A 352 14.54 -1.11 -5.02
CA GLU A 352 15.80 -1.70 -5.47
C GLU A 352 16.71 -2.06 -4.28
N MET A 353 16.81 -1.20 -3.28
CA MET A 353 17.58 -1.47 -2.07
C MET A 353 17.04 -2.69 -1.32
N ALA A 354 15.71 -2.80 -1.16
CA ALA A 354 15.06 -3.96 -0.54
C ALA A 354 15.39 -5.26 -1.29
N HIS A 355 15.21 -5.27 -2.61
CA HIS A 355 15.53 -6.43 -3.47
C HIS A 355 17.00 -6.86 -3.34
N ARG A 356 17.94 -5.91 -3.37
CA ARG A 356 19.38 -6.21 -3.22
C ARG A 356 19.74 -6.79 -1.86
N ALA A 357 18.97 -6.46 -0.83
CA ALA A 357 19.12 -7.01 0.51
C ALA A 357 18.42 -8.36 0.72
N GLY A 358 17.72 -8.88 -0.29
CA GLY A 358 16.93 -10.12 -0.20
C GLY A 358 15.57 -9.92 0.50
N PHE A 359 15.13 -8.68 0.67
CA PHE A 359 13.79 -8.36 1.14
C PHE A 359 12.78 -8.48 0.01
N THR A 360 11.58 -8.91 0.34
CA THR A 360 10.43 -8.77 -0.55
C THR A 360 9.86 -7.35 -0.48
N ASN A 361 9.01 -6.99 -1.46
CA ASN A 361 8.28 -5.73 -1.47
C ASN A 361 6.79 -6.02 -1.67
N VAL A 362 5.94 -5.25 -1.00
CA VAL A 362 4.49 -5.27 -1.19
C VAL A 362 4.07 -3.88 -1.67
N MET A 363 3.61 -3.75 -2.92
CA MET A 363 3.06 -2.49 -3.41
C MET A 363 1.73 -2.21 -2.73
N SER A 364 1.53 -1.00 -2.18
CA SER A 364 0.40 -0.72 -1.32
C SER A 364 -0.35 0.56 -1.68
N HIS A 365 -1.67 0.50 -1.46
CA HIS A 365 -2.56 1.65 -1.42
C HIS A 365 -2.43 2.43 -0.11
N ARG A 366 -3.30 3.44 0.06
CA ARG A 366 -3.59 4.11 1.34
C ARG A 366 -5.09 4.00 1.65
N SER A 367 -5.46 4.34 2.89
CA SER A 367 -6.88 4.37 3.31
C SER A 367 -7.70 5.39 2.51
N GLY A 368 -7.14 6.56 2.19
CA GLY A 368 -7.72 7.53 1.24
C GLY A 368 -7.16 7.34 -0.16
N GLU A 369 -7.94 6.77 -1.05
CA GLU A 369 -7.59 6.49 -2.45
C GLU A 369 -8.48 7.26 -3.42
N THR A 370 -8.10 7.20 -4.69
CA THR A 370 -8.89 7.68 -5.84
C THR A 370 -9.04 6.54 -6.84
N GLU A 371 -9.62 6.81 -8.02
CA GLU A 371 -9.62 5.85 -9.14
C GLU A 371 -8.25 5.69 -9.82
N ASP A 372 -7.24 6.46 -9.42
CA ASP A 372 -5.88 6.31 -9.94
C ASP A 372 -5.37 4.88 -9.68
N ALA A 373 -4.84 4.23 -10.71
CA ALA A 373 -4.41 2.84 -10.66
C ALA A 373 -2.87 2.67 -10.77
N THR A 374 -2.11 3.74 -10.59
CA THR A 374 -0.64 3.76 -10.77
C THR A 374 0.05 2.64 -10.00
N ILE A 375 -0.39 2.32 -8.77
CA ILE A 375 0.25 1.27 -7.96
C ILE A 375 0.09 -0.14 -8.57
N ALA A 376 -0.93 -0.38 -9.39
CA ALA A 376 -1.04 -1.63 -10.13
C ALA A 376 0.05 -1.75 -11.21
N ASP A 377 0.28 -0.68 -11.95
CA ASP A 377 1.39 -0.61 -12.91
C ASP A 377 2.75 -0.73 -12.22
N LEU A 378 2.95 -0.06 -11.07
CA LEU A 378 4.19 -0.13 -10.30
C LEU A 378 4.46 -1.54 -9.75
N ALA A 379 3.42 -2.27 -9.31
CA ALA A 379 3.57 -3.64 -8.85
C ALA A 379 4.11 -4.56 -9.95
N VAL A 380 3.62 -4.40 -11.18
CA VAL A 380 4.12 -5.15 -12.34
C VAL A 380 5.47 -4.63 -12.81
N ALA A 381 5.69 -3.31 -12.83
CA ALA A 381 6.96 -2.69 -13.22
C ALA A 381 8.13 -3.19 -12.37
N THR A 382 7.92 -3.34 -11.07
CA THR A 382 8.94 -3.78 -10.12
C THR A 382 9.06 -5.29 -10.00
N ASN A 383 8.14 -6.06 -10.61
CA ASN A 383 8.00 -7.50 -10.40
C ASN A 383 7.99 -7.89 -8.90
N CYS A 384 7.43 -7.04 -8.02
CA CYS A 384 7.47 -7.26 -6.57
C CYS A 384 6.67 -8.49 -6.12
N GLY A 385 5.77 -8.99 -6.96
CA GLY A 385 5.02 -10.22 -6.75
C GLY A 385 3.85 -10.12 -5.77
N GLN A 386 3.63 -8.96 -5.12
CA GLN A 386 2.57 -8.77 -4.14
C GLN A 386 2.00 -7.35 -4.22
N ILE A 387 0.68 -7.23 -3.99
CA ILE A 387 -0.02 -5.94 -3.90
C ILE A 387 -1.05 -5.96 -2.77
N LYS A 388 -1.04 -4.93 -1.93
CA LYS A 388 -2.02 -4.67 -0.88
C LYS A 388 -2.87 -3.49 -1.33
N THR A 389 -4.11 -3.73 -1.77
CA THR A 389 -4.96 -2.67 -2.32
C THR A 389 -6.44 -2.77 -1.90
N GLY A 390 -6.67 -3.25 -0.68
CA GLY A 390 -7.98 -3.35 -0.06
C GLY A 390 -8.77 -4.57 -0.50
N SER A 391 -10.09 -4.50 -0.32
CA SER A 391 -11.02 -5.60 -0.54
C SER A 391 -11.66 -5.60 -1.93
N LEU A 392 -12.64 -6.48 -2.12
CA LEU A 392 -13.43 -6.66 -3.35
C LEU A 392 -14.68 -5.74 -3.38
N ALA A 393 -14.63 -4.61 -2.68
CA ALA A 393 -15.67 -3.59 -2.65
C ALA A 393 -15.03 -2.20 -2.69
N ARG A 394 -15.81 -1.18 -3.11
CA ARG A 394 -15.39 0.22 -3.38
C ARG A 394 -14.58 0.34 -4.67
N SER A 395 -14.99 1.24 -5.56
CA SER A 395 -14.39 1.41 -6.89
C SER A 395 -12.95 1.90 -6.85
N ASP A 396 -12.55 2.63 -5.81
CA ASP A 396 -11.18 3.07 -5.58
C ASP A 396 -10.21 1.88 -5.37
N ARG A 397 -10.69 0.77 -4.81
CA ARG A 397 -9.91 -0.48 -4.66
C ARG A 397 -9.97 -1.31 -5.95
N LEU A 398 -11.19 -1.51 -6.48
CA LEU A 398 -11.41 -2.31 -7.69
C LEU A 398 -10.70 -1.74 -8.92
N ALA A 399 -10.47 -0.42 -8.98
CA ALA A 399 -9.71 0.21 -10.07
C ALA A 399 -8.33 -0.44 -10.26
N LYS A 400 -7.63 -0.77 -9.16
CA LYS A 400 -6.31 -1.40 -9.18
C LYS A 400 -6.39 -2.85 -9.64
N TYR A 401 -7.36 -3.63 -9.13
CA TYR A 401 -7.59 -5.01 -9.59
C TYR A 401 -7.96 -5.06 -11.07
N ASN A 402 -8.84 -4.17 -11.51
CA ASN A 402 -9.24 -4.08 -12.92
C ASN A 402 -8.05 -3.69 -13.81
N GLN A 403 -7.13 -2.84 -13.33
CA GLN A 403 -5.92 -2.49 -14.06
C GLN A 403 -4.96 -3.70 -14.19
N LEU A 404 -4.78 -4.48 -13.13
CA LEU A 404 -3.99 -5.71 -13.19
C LEU A 404 -4.55 -6.71 -14.21
N ILE A 405 -5.88 -6.86 -14.30
CA ILE A 405 -6.53 -7.71 -15.31
C ILE A 405 -6.24 -7.20 -16.73
N ARG A 406 -6.28 -5.88 -16.97
CA ARG A 406 -5.92 -5.30 -18.28
C ARG A 406 -4.46 -5.54 -18.64
N ILE A 407 -3.55 -5.37 -17.66
CA ILE A 407 -2.12 -5.65 -17.85
C ILE A 407 -1.89 -7.12 -18.18
N GLU A 408 -2.59 -8.04 -17.52
CA GLU A 408 -2.50 -9.48 -17.83
C GLU A 408 -2.96 -9.77 -19.26
N GLU A 409 -4.08 -9.18 -19.71
CA GLU A 409 -4.55 -9.32 -21.09
C GLU A 409 -3.55 -8.76 -22.11
N GLU A 410 -2.92 -7.65 -21.82
CA GLU A 410 -1.91 -7.03 -22.69
C GLU A 410 -0.63 -7.88 -22.77
N LEU A 411 -0.19 -8.45 -21.64
CA LEU A 411 0.97 -9.35 -21.60
C LEU A 411 0.70 -10.69 -22.30
N GLY A 412 -0.54 -11.18 -22.27
CA GLY A 412 -0.92 -12.46 -22.87
C GLY A 412 -0.09 -13.62 -22.30
N ASP A 413 0.44 -14.47 -23.18
CA ASP A 413 1.15 -15.70 -22.79
C ASP A 413 2.47 -15.47 -22.04
N ILE A 414 2.99 -14.24 -22.02
CA ILE A 414 4.20 -13.91 -21.25
C ILE A 414 3.94 -13.49 -19.82
N ALA A 415 2.67 -13.27 -19.45
CA ALA A 415 2.27 -12.94 -18.08
C ALA A 415 2.65 -14.09 -17.12
N ILE A 416 3.17 -13.74 -15.96
CA ILE A 416 3.50 -14.69 -14.90
C ILE A 416 2.75 -14.25 -13.64
N TYR A 417 1.83 -15.06 -13.15
CA TYR A 417 1.27 -14.85 -11.83
C TYR A 417 2.26 -15.31 -10.75
N ALA A 418 2.59 -14.45 -9.80
CA ALA A 418 3.58 -14.77 -8.77
C ALA A 418 3.21 -16.01 -7.93
N GLY A 419 1.93 -16.15 -7.59
CA GLY A 419 1.39 -17.34 -6.95
C GLY A 419 2.20 -17.80 -5.75
N ARG A 420 2.49 -19.10 -5.68
CA ARG A 420 3.21 -19.72 -4.56
C ARG A 420 4.68 -19.27 -4.43
N SER A 421 5.25 -18.59 -5.43
CA SER A 421 6.65 -18.15 -5.37
C SER A 421 6.92 -17.08 -4.29
N ILE A 422 5.86 -16.44 -3.78
CA ILE A 422 5.97 -15.46 -2.68
C ILE A 422 6.10 -16.12 -1.30
N LEU A 423 5.79 -17.41 -1.17
CA LEU A 423 5.85 -18.11 0.11
C LEU A 423 7.30 -18.38 0.51
N LYS A 424 7.59 -18.28 1.80
CA LYS A 424 8.89 -18.73 2.35
C LYS A 424 9.04 -20.23 2.13
N SER A 425 10.20 -20.64 1.64
CA SER A 425 10.53 -22.04 1.30
C SER A 425 11.14 -22.77 2.50
#